data_167ef6e06b3ecca1130222ab8adb16d8
#
_entry.id   167ef6e06b3ecca1130222ab8adb16d8
#
_cell.length_a   1.000
_cell.length_b   1.000
_cell.length_c   1.000
_cell.angle_alpha   90.00
_cell.angle_beta   90.00
_cell.angle_gamma   90.00
#
_symmetry.space_group_name_H-M   'P 1'
#
loop_
_entity.id
_entity.type
_entity.pdbx_description
1 polymer ?
#
loop_
_entity_poly.entity_id
_entity_poly.type
_entity_poly.pdbx_seq_one_letter_code
_entity_poly.pdbx_strand_id
1 'polypeptide(L)'
;MQRIPDFALFLEQLNLECSATAYRQALQELGRLPGMALEDKDLNREFVNVTRVAQGGVPSSELSDEEMEERAVEFLRLMAERYDRLAPKIKKISDNMLVGRVVVASHMHAGDGNCHVNIPVNSNDLHMLEIAEEAAMRVMAEAQEMGGAVSGEHGIGITKIAFLGKDKMDAIREFKNRVDPRDVFNPAKLTQRELPVRPFTFSFNRLIEDIRQSGLPDKDRLISLLASVQMCTRCGKCKQVCPMMYPECSYHFHPRNKNMVLGAIIEAIYYSQINKGRPDPSILAELRAMMEHCTGCGRCTSVCPVKIPSADVALQLRAFLDEEGAGGHPLKSKVLNWLVRDPAHRIPQAVKAAALGQRMQNRIIGVVPQAIKKRLY
;
A
#
# COMPACT_ATOMS: atom_id res chain seq x y z
N MET A 1 21.15 28.27 1.96
CA MET A 1 20.04 29.13 2.48
C MET A 1 19.45 30.09 1.43
N GLN A 2 20.24 30.69 0.55
CA GLN A 2 19.72 31.66 -0.47
C GLN A 2 18.74 31.06 -1.50
N ARG A 3 18.72 29.74 -1.72
CA ARG A 3 17.89 29.10 -2.75
C ARG A 3 16.61 28.44 -2.23
N ILE A 4 16.33 28.47 -0.92
CA ILE A 4 15.07 27.95 -0.35
C ILE A 4 13.86 28.76 -0.84
N PRO A 5 13.89 30.09 -0.90
CA PRO A 5 12.79 30.88 -1.45
C PRO A 5 12.51 30.57 -2.93
N ASP A 6 13.55 30.37 -3.75
CA ASP A 6 13.41 30.05 -5.16
C ASP A 6 12.76 28.68 -5.35
N PHE A 7 13.13 27.70 -4.52
CA PHE A 7 12.51 26.37 -4.53
C PHE A 7 11.06 26.41 -4.05
N ALA A 8 10.72 27.24 -3.08
CA ALA A 8 9.33 27.42 -2.65
C ALA A 8 8.48 28.00 -3.78
N LEU A 9 8.96 29.01 -4.48
CA LEU A 9 8.27 29.59 -5.65
C LEU A 9 8.09 28.56 -6.77
N PHE A 10 9.08 27.71 -7.00
CA PHE A 10 8.94 26.59 -7.94
C PHE A 10 7.83 25.62 -7.52
N LEU A 11 7.72 25.29 -6.23
CA LEU A 11 6.66 24.40 -5.74
C LEU A 11 5.26 25.03 -5.85
N GLU A 12 5.14 26.33 -5.61
CA GLU A 12 3.90 27.09 -5.82
C GLU A 12 3.51 27.07 -7.30
N GLN A 13 4.45 27.30 -8.21
CA GLN A 13 4.23 27.24 -9.65
C GLN A 13 3.80 25.82 -10.08
N LEU A 14 4.45 24.79 -9.55
CA LEU A 14 4.11 23.39 -9.83
C LEU A 14 2.70 23.03 -9.35
N ASN A 15 2.28 23.52 -8.18
CA ASN A 15 0.92 23.34 -7.67
C ASN A 15 -0.13 23.99 -8.57
N LEU A 16 0.11 25.24 -9.00
CA LEU A 16 -0.77 25.93 -9.93
C LEU A 16 -0.93 25.13 -11.24
N GLU A 17 0.15 24.62 -11.80
CA GLU A 17 0.11 23.83 -13.03
C GLU A 17 -0.61 22.49 -12.85
N CYS A 18 -0.45 21.82 -11.69
CA CYS A 18 -1.19 20.61 -11.34
C CYS A 18 -2.70 20.89 -11.20
N SER A 19 -3.08 21.97 -10.54
CA SER A 19 -4.47 22.41 -10.40
C SER A 19 -5.10 22.75 -11.76
N ALA A 20 -4.38 23.47 -12.59
CA ALA A 20 -4.80 23.79 -13.95
C ALA A 20 -4.91 22.54 -14.84
N THR A 21 -4.05 21.54 -14.65
CA THR A 21 -4.11 20.27 -15.37
C THR A 21 -5.38 19.50 -15.01
N ALA A 22 -5.71 19.40 -13.72
CA ALA A 22 -6.94 18.76 -13.27
C ALA A 22 -8.19 19.47 -13.81
N TYR A 23 -8.19 20.80 -13.78
CA TYR A 23 -9.28 21.59 -14.34
C TYR A 23 -9.41 21.43 -15.86
N ARG A 24 -8.31 21.45 -16.61
CA ARG A 24 -8.31 21.21 -18.06
C ARG A 24 -8.94 19.86 -18.40
N GLN A 25 -8.65 18.82 -17.64
CA GLN A 25 -9.24 17.48 -17.81
C GLN A 25 -10.75 17.51 -17.55
N ALA A 26 -11.17 18.19 -16.48
CA ALA A 26 -12.60 18.36 -16.19
C ALA A 26 -13.36 19.08 -17.35
N LEU A 27 -12.72 20.09 -17.95
CA LEU A 27 -13.30 20.77 -19.14
C LEU A 27 -13.35 19.85 -20.37
N GLN A 28 -12.36 18.97 -20.56
CA GLN A 28 -12.40 17.95 -21.62
C GLN A 28 -13.54 16.95 -21.43
N GLU A 29 -13.73 16.47 -20.19
CA GLU A 29 -14.84 15.57 -19.86
C GLU A 29 -16.19 16.26 -20.07
N LEU A 30 -16.30 17.52 -19.63
CA LEU A 30 -17.48 18.35 -19.83
C LEU A 30 -17.85 18.47 -21.30
N GLY A 31 -16.88 18.80 -22.16
CA GLY A 31 -17.09 18.95 -23.61
C GLY A 31 -17.50 17.64 -24.32
N ARG A 32 -17.25 16.48 -23.71
CA ARG A 32 -17.64 15.16 -24.24
C ARG A 32 -19.04 14.72 -23.78
N LEU A 33 -19.70 15.46 -22.90
CA LEU A 33 -21.03 15.08 -22.42
C LEU A 33 -22.07 15.17 -23.56
N PRO A 34 -22.86 14.10 -23.81
CA PRO A 34 -23.96 14.17 -24.76
C PRO A 34 -24.98 15.22 -24.32
N GLY A 35 -25.22 16.22 -25.16
CA GLY A 35 -26.10 17.36 -24.89
C GLY A 35 -25.37 18.65 -24.51
N MET A 36 -24.04 18.62 -24.39
CA MET A 36 -23.22 19.84 -24.35
C MET A 36 -23.13 20.42 -25.77
N ALA A 37 -23.23 21.73 -25.91
CA ALA A 37 -23.07 22.38 -27.21
C ALA A 37 -21.62 22.22 -27.69
N LEU A 38 -21.41 21.67 -28.89
CA LEU A 38 -20.07 21.41 -29.46
C LEU A 38 -19.23 22.70 -29.62
N GLU A 39 -19.87 23.86 -29.68
CA GLU A 39 -19.25 25.16 -29.86
C GLU A 39 -19.61 26.15 -28.73
N ASP A 40 -19.69 25.67 -27.47
CA ASP A 40 -19.87 26.59 -26.36
C ASP A 40 -18.64 27.50 -26.25
N LYS A 41 -18.86 28.80 -26.55
CA LYS A 41 -17.77 29.78 -26.60
C LYS A 41 -17.09 29.98 -25.27
N ASP A 42 -17.83 29.88 -24.18
CA ASP A 42 -17.27 30.06 -22.84
C ASP A 42 -16.41 28.87 -22.45
N LEU A 43 -16.88 27.65 -22.74
CA LEU A 43 -16.11 26.42 -22.53
C LEU A 43 -14.81 26.43 -23.32
N ASN A 44 -14.86 26.78 -24.60
CA ASN A 44 -13.69 26.82 -25.47
C ASN A 44 -12.67 27.89 -25.03
N ARG A 45 -13.15 29.08 -24.65
CA ARG A 45 -12.30 30.16 -24.13
C ARG A 45 -11.63 29.75 -22.84
N GLU A 46 -12.42 29.14 -21.92
CA GLU A 46 -11.88 28.68 -20.63
C GLU A 46 -10.86 27.58 -20.82
N PHE A 47 -11.11 26.61 -21.70
CA PHE A 47 -10.16 25.54 -22.02
C PHE A 47 -8.81 26.08 -22.52
N VAL A 48 -8.83 27.07 -23.41
CA VAL A 48 -7.59 27.71 -23.91
C VAL A 48 -6.83 28.41 -22.78
N ASN A 49 -7.54 29.17 -21.94
CA ASN A 49 -6.94 29.88 -20.82
C ASN A 49 -6.29 28.92 -19.81
N VAL A 50 -7.02 27.89 -19.41
CA VAL A 50 -6.53 26.88 -18.45
C VAL A 50 -5.37 26.08 -19.04
N THR A 51 -5.39 25.77 -20.33
CA THR A 51 -4.28 25.09 -21.01
C THR A 51 -3.00 25.91 -20.94
N ARG A 52 -3.09 27.24 -21.10
CA ARG A 52 -1.92 28.13 -20.95
C ARG A 52 -1.34 28.08 -19.55
N VAL A 53 -2.20 28.08 -18.52
CA VAL A 53 -1.76 27.96 -17.12
C VAL A 53 -1.10 26.61 -16.86
N ALA A 54 -1.72 25.51 -17.30
CA ALA A 54 -1.20 24.16 -17.14
C ALA A 54 0.17 23.94 -17.82
N GLN A 55 0.51 24.80 -18.80
CA GLN A 55 1.80 24.78 -19.50
C GLN A 55 2.82 25.77 -18.90
N GLY A 56 2.57 26.36 -17.74
CA GLY A 56 3.45 27.32 -17.09
C GLY A 56 3.42 28.73 -17.71
N GLY A 57 2.40 29.03 -18.54
CA GLY A 57 2.30 30.35 -19.22
C GLY A 57 1.74 31.46 -18.34
N VAL A 58 1.48 31.21 -17.06
CA VAL A 58 1.06 32.20 -16.06
C VAL A 58 1.84 31.93 -14.77
N PRO A 59 2.53 32.90 -14.21
CA PRO A 59 3.30 32.73 -12.98
C PRO A 59 2.38 32.63 -11.74
N SER A 60 2.81 31.86 -10.73
CA SER A 60 2.09 31.70 -9.47
C SER A 60 1.94 33.00 -8.67
N SER A 61 2.75 34.01 -8.96
CA SER A 61 2.62 35.38 -8.41
C SER A 61 1.40 36.16 -8.96
N GLU A 62 0.86 35.76 -10.10
CA GLU A 62 -0.32 36.38 -10.73
C GLU A 62 -1.61 35.57 -10.49
N LEU A 63 -1.49 34.29 -10.23
CA LEU A 63 -2.62 33.36 -10.01
C LEU A 63 -2.15 32.21 -9.11
N SER A 64 -2.75 32.07 -7.94
CA SER A 64 -2.45 30.94 -7.03
C SER A 64 -3.18 29.66 -7.44
N ASP A 65 -2.78 28.53 -6.87
CA ASP A 65 -3.45 27.25 -7.11
C ASP A 65 -4.84 27.20 -6.44
N GLU A 66 -5.02 27.89 -5.31
CA GLU A 66 -6.33 28.06 -4.66
C GLU A 66 -7.29 28.89 -5.54
N GLU A 67 -6.82 30.02 -6.08
CA GLU A 67 -7.64 30.84 -7.00
C GLU A 67 -8.00 30.09 -8.28
N MET A 68 -7.10 29.21 -8.77
CA MET A 68 -7.39 28.33 -9.92
C MET A 68 -8.45 27.31 -9.57
N GLU A 69 -8.41 26.73 -8.37
CA GLU A 69 -9.42 25.80 -7.91
C GLU A 69 -10.80 26.47 -7.74
N GLU A 70 -10.85 27.65 -7.09
CA GLU A 70 -12.08 28.41 -6.93
C GLU A 70 -12.70 28.77 -8.28
N ARG A 71 -11.89 29.20 -9.24
CA ARG A 71 -12.31 29.48 -10.61
C ARG A 71 -12.89 28.24 -11.30
N ALA A 72 -12.25 27.09 -11.12
CA ALA A 72 -12.73 25.82 -11.70
C ALA A 72 -14.10 25.43 -11.15
N VAL A 73 -14.24 25.46 -9.83
CA VAL A 73 -15.51 25.14 -9.15
C VAL A 73 -16.63 26.08 -9.59
N GLU A 74 -16.35 27.38 -9.62
CA GLU A 74 -17.34 28.39 -10.01
C GLU A 74 -17.76 28.23 -11.48
N PHE A 75 -16.81 28.02 -12.40
CA PHE A 75 -17.13 27.80 -13.79
C PHE A 75 -18.00 26.55 -14.00
N LEU A 76 -17.65 25.42 -13.36
CA LEU A 76 -18.42 24.19 -13.45
C LEU A 76 -19.81 24.35 -12.83
N ARG A 77 -19.95 25.14 -11.77
CA ARG A 77 -21.25 25.51 -11.17
C ARG A 77 -22.13 26.29 -12.16
N LEU A 78 -21.56 27.31 -12.79
CA LEU A 78 -22.27 28.10 -13.82
C LEU A 78 -22.68 27.26 -15.04
N MET A 79 -21.83 26.30 -15.44
CA MET A 79 -22.17 25.37 -16.52
C MET A 79 -23.29 24.42 -16.10
N ALA A 80 -23.34 23.96 -14.84
CA ALA A 80 -24.43 23.15 -14.33
C ALA A 80 -25.78 23.91 -14.28
N GLU A 81 -25.75 25.20 -13.99
CA GLU A 81 -26.94 26.05 -14.05
C GLU A 81 -27.41 26.28 -15.50
N ARG A 82 -26.48 26.48 -16.43
CA ARG A 82 -26.82 26.67 -17.85
C ARG A 82 -27.33 25.39 -18.53
N TYR A 83 -26.79 24.23 -18.15
CA TYR A 83 -27.17 22.94 -18.68
C TYR A 83 -27.84 22.07 -17.63
N ASP A 84 -28.98 22.50 -17.17
CA ASP A 84 -29.79 21.92 -16.05
C ASP A 84 -29.93 20.39 -16.16
N ARG A 85 -30.20 19.84 -17.39
CA ARG A 85 -30.29 18.38 -17.62
C ARG A 85 -28.99 17.63 -17.39
N LEU A 86 -27.86 18.32 -17.45
CA LEU A 86 -26.53 17.76 -17.26
C LEU A 86 -25.97 18.05 -15.87
N ALA A 87 -26.64 18.88 -15.07
CA ALA A 87 -26.16 19.32 -13.75
C ALA A 87 -25.63 18.18 -12.84
N PRO A 88 -26.30 17.01 -12.72
CA PRO A 88 -25.75 15.92 -11.90
C PRO A 88 -24.43 15.35 -12.43
N LYS A 89 -24.25 15.32 -13.76
CA LYS A 89 -23.02 14.84 -14.40
C LYS A 89 -21.90 15.87 -14.24
N ILE A 90 -22.21 17.14 -14.41
CA ILE A 90 -21.26 18.25 -14.23
C ILE A 90 -20.78 18.31 -12.79
N LYS A 91 -21.69 18.16 -11.83
CA LYS A 91 -21.31 18.05 -10.41
C LYS A 91 -20.34 16.89 -10.16
N LYS A 92 -20.61 15.73 -10.75
CA LYS A 92 -19.71 14.57 -10.62
C LYS A 92 -18.32 14.85 -11.21
N ILE A 93 -18.25 15.56 -12.33
CA ILE A 93 -16.97 16.00 -12.92
C ILE A 93 -16.24 16.93 -11.96
N SER A 94 -16.93 17.91 -11.37
CA SER A 94 -16.36 18.81 -10.38
C SER A 94 -15.82 18.06 -9.14
N ASP A 95 -16.62 17.15 -8.59
CA ASP A 95 -16.22 16.34 -7.43
C ASP A 95 -15.00 15.47 -7.76
N ASN A 96 -14.98 14.84 -8.94
CA ASN A 96 -13.84 14.02 -9.40
C ASN A 96 -12.58 14.88 -9.60
N MET A 97 -12.70 16.08 -10.14
CA MET A 97 -11.58 17.02 -10.32
C MET A 97 -10.93 17.34 -8.98
N LEU A 98 -11.72 17.68 -7.97
CA LEU A 98 -11.22 18.01 -6.62
C LEU A 98 -10.51 16.82 -5.96
N VAL A 99 -11.07 15.61 -6.11
CA VAL A 99 -10.48 14.39 -5.53
C VAL A 99 -9.24 13.93 -6.30
N GLY A 100 -9.23 14.10 -7.61
CA GLY A 100 -8.13 13.67 -8.50
C GLY A 100 -6.99 14.69 -8.64
N ARG A 101 -7.08 15.85 -8.01
CA ARG A 101 -6.05 16.89 -8.04
C ARG A 101 -4.77 16.42 -7.34
N VAL A 102 -3.64 16.54 -8.02
CA VAL A 102 -2.32 16.31 -7.42
C VAL A 102 -1.88 17.57 -6.68
N VAL A 103 -1.53 17.42 -5.41
CA VAL A 103 -1.00 18.48 -4.55
C VAL A 103 0.43 18.15 -4.17
N VAL A 104 1.33 19.11 -4.32
CA VAL A 104 2.74 19.01 -3.92
C VAL A 104 2.91 19.76 -2.62
N ALA A 105 2.84 19.05 -1.50
CA ALA A 105 3.05 19.62 -0.18
C ALA A 105 4.53 19.54 0.23
N SER A 106 5.01 20.53 0.95
CA SER A 106 6.37 20.54 1.46
C SER A 106 6.42 20.83 2.97
N HIS A 107 7.39 20.24 3.64
CA HIS A 107 7.84 20.65 4.95
C HIS A 107 9.37 20.55 5.00
N MET A 108 10.01 21.33 5.84
CA MET A 108 11.46 21.42 5.78
C MET A 108 12.12 21.58 7.14
N HIS A 109 13.34 21.13 7.21
CA HIS A 109 14.28 21.50 8.24
C HIS A 109 15.05 22.75 7.76
N ALA A 110 14.47 23.93 8.00
CA ALA A 110 14.96 25.18 7.42
C ALA A 110 16.41 25.51 7.80
N GLY A 111 16.88 25.03 8.96
CA GLY A 111 18.23 25.28 9.46
C GLY A 111 19.33 24.62 8.63
N ASP A 112 19.08 23.48 8.04
CA ASP A 112 20.04 22.72 7.20
C ASP A 112 19.67 22.67 5.71
N GLY A 113 18.52 23.28 5.34
CA GLY A 113 18.06 23.34 3.96
C GLY A 113 17.49 22.03 3.43
N ASN A 114 17.13 21.09 4.30
CA ASN A 114 16.52 19.83 3.91
C ASN A 114 15.00 20.00 3.74
N CYS A 115 14.50 19.81 2.52
CA CYS A 115 13.09 19.92 2.18
C CYS A 115 12.50 18.52 1.90
N HIS A 116 11.43 18.18 2.60
CA HIS A 116 10.62 17.01 2.33
C HIS A 116 9.45 17.41 1.44
N VAL A 117 9.35 16.80 0.28
CA VAL A 117 8.23 16.98 -0.63
C VAL A 117 7.34 15.74 -0.55
N ASN A 118 6.05 15.95 -0.31
CA ASN A 118 5.03 14.91 -0.23
C ASN A 118 3.98 15.16 -1.30
N ILE A 119 3.73 14.16 -2.11
CA ILE A 119 2.71 14.19 -3.16
C ILE A 119 1.68 13.12 -2.81
N PRO A 120 0.61 13.44 -2.06
CA PRO A 120 -0.42 12.49 -1.72
C PRO A 120 -1.20 12.09 -2.98
N VAL A 121 -1.42 10.79 -3.14
CA VAL A 121 -2.10 10.24 -4.30
C VAL A 121 -3.12 9.18 -3.90
N ASN A 122 -4.20 9.08 -4.67
CA ASN A 122 -5.08 7.92 -4.63
C ASN A 122 -4.43 6.80 -5.45
N SER A 123 -3.90 5.78 -4.78
CA SER A 123 -3.21 4.66 -5.44
C SER A 123 -4.11 3.83 -6.37
N ASN A 124 -5.43 4.03 -6.34
CA ASN A 124 -6.39 3.43 -7.27
C ASN A 124 -6.53 4.22 -8.58
N ASP A 125 -6.06 5.44 -8.61
CA ASP A 125 -6.12 6.33 -9.77
C ASP A 125 -4.76 6.31 -10.48
N LEU A 126 -4.66 5.55 -11.59
CA LEU A 126 -3.43 5.41 -12.36
C LEU A 126 -3.01 6.73 -12.99
N HIS A 127 -3.97 7.55 -13.41
CA HIS A 127 -3.68 8.84 -14.03
C HIS A 127 -3.14 9.84 -13.01
N MET A 128 -3.72 9.88 -11.81
CA MET A 128 -3.17 10.68 -10.71
C MET A 128 -1.74 10.23 -10.33
N LEU A 129 -1.47 8.91 -10.37
CA LEU A 129 -0.12 8.38 -10.15
C LEU A 129 0.88 8.85 -11.22
N GLU A 130 0.47 8.89 -12.49
CA GLU A 130 1.32 9.37 -13.60
C GLU A 130 1.67 10.86 -13.44
N ILE A 131 0.68 11.70 -13.14
CA ILE A 131 0.90 13.13 -12.88
C ILE A 131 1.83 13.34 -11.66
N ALA A 132 1.61 12.58 -10.59
CA ALA A 132 2.43 12.67 -9.39
C ALA A 132 3.89 12.21 -9.63
N GLU A 133 4.09 11.19 -10.47
CA GLU A 133 5.44 10.75 -10.87
C GLU A 133 6.13 11.84 -11.68
N GLU A 134 5.45 12.46 -12.63
CA GLU A 134 5.99 13.59 -13.42
C GLU A 134 6.34 14.77 -12.51
N ALA A 135 5.45 15.16 -11.60
CA ALA A 135 5.71 16.20 -10.62
C ALA A 135 6.92 15.88 -9.75
N ALA A 136 7.05 14.65 -9.26
CA ALA A 136 8.20 14.22 -8.46
C ALA A 136 9.51 14.28 -9.26
N MET A 137 9.50 13.91 -10.54
CA MET A 137 10.65 13.99 -11.43
C MET A 137 11.09 15.46 -11.62
N ARG A 138 10.14 16.37 -11.84
CA ARG A 138 10.41 17.82 -11.96
C ARG A 138 10.99 18.39 -10.67
N VAL A 139 10.46 18.03 -9.51
CA VAL A 139 10.99 18.43 -8.20
C VAL A 139 12.45 18.02 -8.02
N MET A 140 12.79 16.78 -8.41
CA MET A 140 14.16 16.28 -8.29
C MET A 140 15.11 16.94 -9.28
N ALA A 141 14.66 17.22 -10.50
CA ALA A 141 15.44 17.93 -11.51
C ALA A 141 15.76 19.36 -11.06
N GLU A 142 14.74 20.10 -10.60
CA GLU A 142 14.91 21.47 -10.10
C GLU A 142 15.87 21.54 -8.91
N ALA A 143 15.74 20.59 -7.96
CA ALA A 143 16.67 20.50 -6.83
C ALA A 143 18.13 20.33 -7.30
N GLN A 144 18.37 19.55 -8.37
CA GLN A 144 19.71 19.39 -8.95
C GLN A 144 20.20 20.65 -9.68
N GLU A 145 19.34 21.32 -10.45
CA GLU A 145 19.65 22.56 -11.14
C GLU A 145 20.05 23.65 -10.15
N MET A 146 19.39 23.68 -9.00
CA MET A 146 19.76 24.56 -7.88
C MET A 146 21.05 24.13 -7.16
N GLY A 147 21.70 23.03 -7.57
CA GLY A 147 22.91 22.48 -6.94
C GLY A 147 22.64 21.72 -5.64
N GLY A 148 21.40 21.34 -5.39
CA GLY A 148 21.00 20.52 -4.25
C GLY A 148 21.21 19.03 -4.49
N ALA A 149 20.99 18.24 -3.44
CA ALA A 149 20.97 16.78 -3.51
C ALA A 149 19.53 16.26 -3.51
N VAL A 150 19.20 15.27 -4.34
CA VAL A 150 17.86 14.67 -4.40
C VAL A 150 17.49 13.82 -3.18
N SER A 151 18.41 13.64 -2.25
CA SER A 151 18.14 12.98 -0.96
C SER A 151 19.06 13.54 0.11
N GLY A 152 18.47 14.20 1.10
CA GLY A 152 19.19 14.68 2.29
C GLY A 152 19.37 13.56 3.33
N GLU A 153 18.34 12.76 3.63
CA GLU A 153 18.35 11.78 4.72
C GLU A 153 17.73 10.44 4.36
N HIS A 154 16.73 10.35 3.47
CA HIS A 154 15.96 9.11 3.22
C HIS A 154 16.65 8.14 2.25
N GLY A 155 17.80 8.50 1.70
CA GLY A 155 18.51 7.70 0.71
C GLY A 155 17.92 7.77 -0.70
N ILE A 156 18.63 7.21 -1.66
CA ILE A 156 18.27 7.26 -3.09
C ILE A 156 17.18 6.23 -3.43
N GLY A 157 17.32 5.01 -2.94
CA GLY A 157 16.42 3.92 -3.30
C GLY A 157 16.39 3.66 -4.81
N ILE A 158 15.29 3.06 -5.26
CA ILE A 158 15.07 2.78 -6.70
C ILE A 158 14.39 3.94 -7.42
N THR A 159 13.65 4.79 -6.73
CA THR A 159 12.86 5.88 -7.33
C THR A 159 13.71 7.09 -7.74
N LYS A 160 14.82 7.33 -7.04
CA LYS A 160 15.70 8.49 -7.27
C LYS A 160 17.00 8.14 -8.01
N ILE A 161 17.18 6.88 -8.41
CA ILE A 161 18.45 6.40 -8.96
C ILE A 161 18.80 7.09 -10.29
N ALA A 162 17.79 7.48 -11.07
CA ALA A 162 17.99 8.21 -12.33
C ALA A 162 18.72 9.56 -12.13
N PHE A 163 18.60 10.15 -10.93
CA PHE A 163 19.26 11.41 -10.56
C PHE A 163 20.62 11.23 -9.88
N LEU A 164 21.07 10.00 -9.68
CA LEU A 164 22.40 9.74 -9.14
C LEU A 164 23.43 9.93 -10.25
N GLY A 165 24.37 10.87 -10.03
CA GLY A 165 25.44 11.15 -10.99
C GLY A 165 26.30 9.92 -11.29
N LYS A 166 26.82 9.82 -12.53
CA LYS A 166 27.61 8.69 -12.98
C LYS A 166 28.80 8.38 -12.05
N ASP A 167 29.52 9.41 -11.64
CA ASP A 167 30.68 9.27 -10.75
C ASP A 167 30.33 8.62 -9.42
N LYS A 168 29.18 8.99 -8.83
CA LYS A 168 28.67 8.38 -7.58
C LYS A 168 28.23 6.93 -7.80
N MET A 169 27.61 6.65 -8.94
CA MET A 169 27.24 5.29 -9.33
C MET A 169 28.47 4.38 -9.49
N ASP A 170 29.50 4.87 -10.17
CA ASP A 170 30.73 4.11 -10.39
C ASP A 170 31.46 3.86 -9.07
N ALA A 171 31.52 4.84 -8.17
CA ALA A 171 32.07 4.67 -6.83
C ALA A 171 31.30 3.63 -5.99
N ILE A 172 29.95 3.62 -6.08
CA ILE A 172 29.11 2.61 -5.40
C ILE A 172 29.40 1.22 -5.98
N ARG A 173 29.50 1.08 -7.30
CA ARG A 173 29.81 -0.19 -7.96
C ARG A 173 31.17 -0.72 -7.54
N GLU A 174 32.18 0.13 -7.56
CA GLU A 174 33.53 -0.22 -7.13
C GLU A 174 33.56 -0.70 -5.68
N PHE A 175 32.92 0.07 -4.77
CA PHE A 175 32.82 -0.33 -3.38
C PHE A 175 32.10 -1.67 -3.23
N LYS A 176 30.95 -1.83 -3.90
CA LYS A 176 30.18 -3.09 -3.83
C LYS A 176 30.97 -4.28 -4.35
N ASN A 177 31.63 -4.15 -5.50
CA ASN A 177 32.45 -5.22 -6.07
C ASN A 177 33.59 -5.64 -5.13
N ARG A 178 34.12 -4.70 -4.34
CA ARG A 178 35.19 -4.98 -3.37
C ARG A 178 34.67 -5.71 -2.12
N VAL A 179 33.50 -5.31 -1.58
CA VAL A 179 32.97 -5.85 -0.30
C VAL A 179 31.99 -6.99 -0.49
N ASP A 180 31.33 -7.07 -1.63
CA ASP A 180 30.31 -8.07 -1.97
C ASP A 180 30.45 -8.52 -3.43
N PRO A 181 31.58 -9.17 -3.79
CA PRO A 181 31.87 -9.54 -5.18
C PRO A 181 30.88 -10.56 -5.77
N ARG A 182 30.08 -11.22 -4.93
CA ARG A 182 29.03 -12.16 -5.37
C ARG A 182 27.63 -11.54 -5.45
N ASP A 183 27.52 -10.24 -5.19
CA ASP A 183 26.25 -9.48 -5.17
C ASP A 183 25.13 -10.14 -4.33
N VAL A 184 25.50 -10.62 -3.12
CA VAL A 184 24.59 -11.31 -2.21
C VAL A 184 23.69 -10.33 -1.45
N PHE A 185 24.22 -9.15 -1.08
CA PHE A 185 23.50 -8.13 -0.31
C PHE A 185 22.80 -7.15 -1.23
N ASN A 186 21.47 -7.15 -1.20
CA ASN A 186 20.64 -6.27 -2.05
C ASN A 186 21.07 -6.32 -3.53
N PRO A 187 20.93 -7.46 -4.21
CA PRO A 187 21.40 -7.65 -5.57
C PRO A 187 20.92 -6.55 -6.52
N ALA A 188 21.84 -6.06 -7.36
CA ALA A 188 21.63 -5.00 -8.36
C ALA A 188 21.11 -3.65 -7.82
N LYS A 189 20.87 -3.48 -6.53
CA LYS A 189 20.42 -2.20 -5.96
C LYS A 189 21.55 -1.16 -5.96
N LEU A 190 21.22 0.04 -6.44
CA LEU A 190 22.12 1.18 -6.60
C LEU A 190 23.32 0.94 -7.53
N THR A 191 23.35 -0.17 -8.25
CA THR A 191 24.41 -0.50 -9.22
C THR A 191 23.94 -0.41 -10.68
N GLN A 192 22.62 -0.30 -10.90
CA GLN A 192 22.01 -0.11 -12.21
C GLN A 192 21.26 1.21 -12.23
N ARG A 193 21.49 2.02 -13.27
CA ARG A 193 20.82 3.31 -13.44
C ARG A 193 19.38 3.16 -13.98
N GLU A 194 19.20 2.19 -14.85
CA GLU A 194 17.90 1.89 -15.44
C GLU A 194 17.35 0.62 -14.82
N LEU A 195 16.13 0.69 -14.34
CA LEU A 195 15.42 -0.47 -13.84
C LEU A 195 14.74 -1.17 -15.01
N PRO A 196 14.74 -2.51 -15.07
CA PRO A 196 14.08 -3.26 -16.14
C PRO A 196 12.56 -3.09 -16.13
N VAL A 197 12.02 -2.69 -15.01
CA VAL A 197 10.58 -2.39 -14.83
C VAL A 197 10.42 -1.16 -13.95
N ARG A 198 9.36 -0.40 -14.18
CA ARG A 198 9.00 0.73 -13.28
C ARG A 198 8.73 0.21 -11.87
N PRO A 199 9.07 0.99 -10.82
CA PRO A 199 8.71 0.67 -9.46
C PRO A 199 7.19 0.48 -9.34
N PHE A 200 6.78 -0.69 -8.86
CA PHE A 200 5.36 -1.01 -8.71
C PHE A 200 4.82 -0.37 -7.43
N THR A 201 3.73 0.39 -7.55
CA THR A 201 2.98 0.90 -6.42
C THR A 201 1.81 -0.03 -6.13
N PHE A 202 1.94 -0.84 -5.08
CA PHE A 202 0.86 -1.72 -4.63
C PHE A 202 -0.32 -0.91 -4.11
N SER A 203 -1.52 -1.26 -4.57
CA SER A 203 -2.77 -0.66 -4.12
C SER A 203 -3.75 -1.71 -3.67
N PHE A 204 -4.13 -1.69 -2.39
CA PHE A 204 -5.23 -2.49 -1.88
C PHE A 204 -6.56 -2.16 -2.57
N ASN A 205 -6.80 -0.89 -2.87
CA ASN A 205 -8.05 -0.46 -3.52
C ASN A 205 -8.18 -1.04 -4.92
N ARG A 206 -7.11 -1.03 -5.73
CA ARG A 206 -7.11 -1.66 -7.05
C ARG A 206 -7.35 -3.16 -6.96
N LEU A 207 -6.64 -3.83 -6.08
CA LEU A 207 -6.82 -5.27 -5.87
C LEU A 207 -8.25 -5.60 -5.42
N ILE A 208 -8.83 -4.81 -4.53
CA ILE A 208 -10.24 -4.97 -4.10
C ILE A 208 -11.19 -4.80 -5.29
N GLU A 209 -10.95 -3.81 -6.14
CA GLU A 209 -11.81 -3.57 -7.31
C GLU A 209 -11.68 -4.68 -8.35
N ASP A 210 -10.46 -5.14 -8.63
CA ASP A 210 -10.20 -6.26 -9.52
C ASP A 210 -10.89 -7.55 -9.03
N ILE A 211 -10.79 -7.83 -7.73
CA ILE A 211 -11.47 -8.98 -7.12
C ILE A 211 -12.99 -8.81 -7.18
N ARG A 212 -13.53 -7.63 -6.94
CA ARG A 212 -14.97 -7.33 -7.01
C ARG A 212 -15.54 -7.60 -8.40
N GLN A 213 -14.80 -7.23 -9.45
CA GLN A 213 -15.19 -7.43 -10.84
C GLN A 213 -14.96 -8.87 -11.31
N SER A 214 -14.18 -9.67 -10.58
CA SER A 214 -13.90 -11.05 -10.92
C SER A 214 -15.09 -11.99 -10.65
N GLY A 215 -15.08 -13.15 -11.29
CA GLY A 215 -16.01 -14.25 -11.02
C GLY A 215 -15.57 -15.20 -9.89
N LEU A 216 -14.62 -14.78 -9.04
CA LEU A 216 -14.07 -15.64 -7.99
C LEU A 216 -15.12 -16.04 -6.95
N PRO A 217 -15.17 -17.31 -6.53
CA PRO A 217 -15.89 -17.69 -5.32
C PRO A 217 -15.25 -16.99 -4.12
N ASP A 218 -16.04 -16.78 -3.06
CA ASP A 218 -15.60 -16.16 -1.79
C ASP A 218 -14.96 -14.76 -1.89
N LYS A 219 -15.15 -14.06 -3.03
CA LYS A 219 -14.58 -12.73 -3.25
C LYS A 219 -14.92 -11.73 -2.15
N ASP A 220 -16.14 -11.76 -1.61
CA ASP A 220 -16.56 -10.84 -0.56
C ASP A 220 -15.75 -11.01 0.72
N ARG A 221 -15.36 -12.24 1.03
CA ARG A 221 -14.50 -12.57 2.16
C ARG A 221 -13.08 -12.07 1.95
N LEU A 222 -12.51 -12.28 0.76
CA LEU A 222 -11.18 -11.75 0.40
C LEU A 222 -11.15 -10.23 0.44
N ILE A 223 -12.18 -9.57 -0.07
CA ILE A 223 -12.35 -8.11 -0.02
C ILE A 223 -12.43 -7.62 1.44
N SER A 224 -13.21 -8.29 2.28
CA SER A 224 -13.32 -7.94 3.70
C SER A 224 -12.00 -8.06 4.44
N LEU A 225 -11.21 -9.09 4.16
CA LEU A 225 -9.86 -9.28 4.73
C LEU A 225 -8.90 -8.18 4.29
N LEU A 226 -8.89 -7.83 2.99
CA LEU A 226 -8.06 -6.74 2.46
C LEU A 226 -8.45 -5.40 3.07
N ALA A 227 -9.74 -5.07 3.12
CA ALA A 227 -10.25 -3.84 3.72
C ALA A 227 -9.84 -3.70 5.19
N SER A 228 -9.79 -4.82 5.92
CA SER A 228 -9.40 -4.83 7.34
C SER A 228 -7.95 -4.44 7.58
N VAL A 229 -7.04 -4.64 6.62
CA VAL A 229 -5.60 -4.39 6.78
C VAL A 229 -5.06 -3.22 5.96
N GLN A 230 -5.84 -2.67 5.03
CA GLN A 230 -5.39 -1.61 4.11
C GLN A 230 -4.87 -0.35 4.83
N MET A 231 -5.44 -0.02 5.99
CA MET A 231 -5.03 1.14 6.79
C MET A 231 -3.75 0.92 7.60
N CYS A 232 -3.09 -0.25 7.48
CA CYS A 232 -1.88 -0.55 8.22
C CYS A 232 -0.71 0.35 7.79
N THR A 233 -0.30 1.26 8.67
CA THR A 233 0.82 2.20 8.44
C THR A 233 2.21 1.56 8.57
N ARG A 234 2.29 0.26 8.80
CA ARG A 234 3.54 -0.52 8.92
C ARG A 234 4.48 -0.06 10.06
N CYS A 235 4.00 0.70 11.03
CA CYS A 235 4.80 1.31 12.11
C CYS A 235 5.47 0.30 13.07
N GLY A 236 4.98 -0.95 13.13
CA GLY A 236 5.59 -2.02 13.94
C GLY A 236 5.27 -2.01 15.43
N LYS A 237 4.47 -1.09 15.97
CA LYS A 237 4.12 -1.05 17.42
C LYS A 237 3.53 -2.36 17.94
N CYS A 238 2.85 -3.14 17.10
CA CYS A 238 2.29 -4.45 17.44
C CYS A 238 3.34 -5.52 17.75
N LYS A 239 4.62 -5.30 17.40
CA LYS A 239 5.72 -6.22 17.66
C LYS A 239 5.91 -6.47 19.15
N GLN A 240 6.00 -5.40 19.94
CA GLN A 240 6.39 -5.44 21.35
C GLN A 240 5.40 -6.22 22.23
N VAL A 241 4.15 -6.32 21.83
CA VAL A 241 3.08 -6.96 22.60
C VAL A 241 2.71 -8.35 22.11
N CYS A 242 3.31 -8.82 21.02
CA CYS A 242 2.99 -10.12 20.43
C CYS A 242 3.74 -11.26 21.12
N PRO A 243 3.05 -12.18 21.84
CA PRO A 243 3.70 -13.28 22.53
C PRO A 243 4.35 -14.28 21.56
N MET A 244 3.87 -14.34 20.31
CA MET A 244 4.40 -15.27 19.31
C MET A 244 5.67 -14.79 18.64
N MET A 245 6.10 -13.55 18.90
CA MET A 245 7.36 -13.04 18.39
C MET A 245 8.57 -13.63 19.15
N TYR A 246 8.39 -13.99 20.38
CA TYR A 246 9.44 -14.55 21.28
C TYR A 246 9.35 -16.07 21.36
N PRO A 247 10.45 -16.75 21.65
CA PRO A 247 11.80 -16.23 21.91
C PRO A 247 12.62 -15.91 20.66
N GLU A 248 12.27 -16.45 19.49
CA GLU A 248 13.10 -16.41 18.29
C GLU A 248 13.11 -15.03 17.59
N CYS A 249 12.26 -14.10 18.02
CA CYS A 249 12.13 -12.76 17.45
C CYS A 249 11.95 -12.74 15.93
N SER A 250 11.33 -13.78 15.37
CA SER A 250 11.20 -13.93 13.93
C SER A 250 10.19 -12.93 13.35
N TYR A 251 10.62 -12.19 12.35
CA TYR A 251 9.74 -11.31 11.58
C TYR A 251 8.61 -12.06 10.87
N HIS A 252 8.78 -13.35 10.61
CA HIS A 252 7.76 -14.19 10.00
C HIS A 252 6.47 -14.22 10.82
N PHE A 253 6.57 -14.21 12.14
CA PHE A 253 5.41 -14.27 13.06
C PHE A 253 4.90 -12.92 13.54
N HIS A 254 5.56 -11.84 13.16
CA HIS A 254 5.22 -10.49 13.56
C HIS A 254 3.84 -10.07 13.01
N PRO A 255 2.92 -9.49 13.83
CA PRO A 255 1.58 -9.10 13.37
C PRO A 255 1.59 -8.16 12.16
N ARG A 256 2.47 -7.15 12.15
CA ARG A 256 2.65 -6.25 10.99
C ARG A 256 2.95 -7.01 9.71
N ASN A 257 3.85 -7.99 9.78
CA ASN A 257 4.24 -8.76 8.60
C ASN A 257 3.08 -9.64 8.11
N LYS A 258 2.25 -10.19 9.01
CA LYS A 258 1.01 -10.88 8.65
C LYS A 258 0.07 -9.98 7.87
N ASN A 259 -0.12 -8.72 8.32
CA ASN A 259 -0.95 -7.75 7.59
C ASN A 259 -0.38 -7.39 6.21
N MET A 260 0.96 -7.22 6.12
CA MET A 260 1.63 -6.87 4.86
C MET A 260 1.58 -8.02 3.84
N VAL A 261 1.86 -9.23 4.31
CA VAL A 261 1.91 -10.41 3.45
C VAL A 261 0.52 -10.83 3.01
N LEU A 262 -0.51 -10.54 3.80
CA LEU A 262 -1.89 -10.85 3.43
C LEU A 262 -2.27 -10.24 2.07
N GLY A 263 -1.94 -8.99 1.81
CA GLY A 263 -2.19 -8.35 0.51
C GLY A 263 -1.52 -9.10 -0.65
N ALA A 264 -0.22 -9.36 -0.52
CA ALA A 264 0.54 -10.07 -1.55
C ALA A 264 0.05 -11.50 -1.77
N ILE A 265 -0.39 -12.19 -0.71
CA ILE A 265 -0.91 -13.54 -0.82
C ILE A 265 -2.30 -13.57 -1.45
N ILE A 266 -3.19 -12.64 -1.09
CA ILE A 266 -4.51 -12.54 -1.74
C ILE A 266 -4.34 -12.19 -3.22
N GLU A 267 -3.42 -11.32 -3.57
CA GLU A 267 -3.05 -11.04 -4.96
C GLU A 267 -2.57 -12.33 -5.67
N ALA A 268 -1.68 -13.10 -5.05
CA ALA A 268 -1.20 -14.36 -5.59
C ALA A 268 -2.32 -15.41 -5.74
N ILE A 269 -3.23 -15.49 -4.78
CA ILE A 269 -4.43 -16.34 -4.85
C ILE A 269 -5.31 -15.90 -6.02
N TYR A 270 -5.57 -14.61 -6.16
CA TYR A 270 -6.36 -14.04 -7.25
C TYR A 270 -5.80 -14.44 -8.62
N TYR A 271 -4.52 -14.20 -8.88
CA TYR A 271 -3.89 -14.59 -10.15
C TYR A 271 -3.84 -16.10 -10.36
N SER A 272 -3.65 -16.89 -9.30
CA SER A 272 -3.66 -18.34 -9.38
C SER A 272 -5.05 -18.89 -9.72
N GLN A 273 -6.10 -18.35 -9.13
CA GLN A 273 -7.47 -18.75 -9.41
C GLN A 273 -7.92 -18.38 -10.81
N ILE A 274 -7.55 -17.18 -11.30
CA ILE A 274 -7.83 -16.76 -12.69
C ILE A 274 -7.18 -17.72 -13.68
N ASN A 275 -5.92 -18.10 -13.46
CA ASN A 275 -5.16 -18.90 -14.41
C ASN A 275 -5.41 -20.39 -14.29
N LYS A 276 -5.67 -20.91 -13.08
CA LYS A 276 -5.74 -22.35 -12.77
C LYS A 276 -7.11 -22.81 -12.26
N GLY A 277 -8.05 -21.88 -12.05
CA GLY A 277 -9.37 -22.15 -11.48
C GLY A 277 -9.41 -22.47 -9.99
N ARG A 278 -8.24 -22.52 -9.33
CA ARG A 278 -8.12 -22.76 -7.87
C ARG A 278 -6.79 -22.21 -7.35
N PRO A 279 -6.69 -21.87 -6.04
CA PRO A 279 -5.45 -21.42 -5.42
C PRO A 279 -4.33 -22.46 -5.51
N ASP A 280 -3.09 -22.00 -5.60
CA ASP A 280 -1.91 -22.87 -5.55
C ASP A 280 -1.74 -23.43 -4.12
N PRO A 281 -1.68 -24.74 -3.93
CA PRO A 281 -1.54 -25.36 -2.60
C PRO A 281 -0.29 -24.93 -1.83
N SER A 282 0.81 -24.61 -2.51
CA SER A 282 2.04 -24.16 -1.85
C SER A 282 1.87 -22.80 -1.19
N ILE A 283 1.18 -21.87 -1.87
CA ILE A 283 0.86 -20.54 -1.34
C ILE A 283 -0.05 -20.66 -0.10
N LEU A 284 -1.06 -21.54 -0.19
CA LEU A 284 -1.98 -21.77 0.93
C LEU A 284 -1.28 -22.38 2.14
N ALA A 285 -0.33 -23.31 1.93
CA ALA A 285 0.45 -23.92 3.01
C ALA A 285 1.35 -22.91 3.74
N GLU A 286 2.05 -22.03 3.01
CA GLU A 286 2.87 -20.98 3.60
C GLU A 286 2.04 -19.98 4.40
N LEU A 287 0.92 -19.56 3.83
CA LEU A 287 -0.02 -18.67 4.50
C LEU A 287 -0.55 -19.27 5.80
N ARG A 288 -0.88 -20.57 5.77
CA ARG A 288 -1.32 -21.30 6.95
C ARG A 288 -0.25 -21.30 8.04
N ALA A 289 0.98 -21.70 7.71
CA ALA A 289 2.08 -21.74 8.66
C ALA A 289 2.26 -20.38 9.36
N MET A 290 2.19 -19.27 8.63
CA MET A 290 2.27 -17.94 9.20
C MET A 290 1.09 -17.60 10.11
N MET A 291 -0.15 -17.96 9.73
CA MET A 291 -1.35 -17.60 10.49
C MET A 291 -1.57 -18.50 11.71
N GLU A 292 -1.08 -19.73 11.71
CA GLU A 292 -1.14 -20.63 12.87
C GLU A 292 -0.36 -20.09 14.08
N HIS A 293 0.65 -19.28 13.85
CA HIS A 293 1.41 -18.58 14.89
C HIS A 293 0.70 -17.32 15.42
N CYS A 294 -0.61 -17.35 15.55
CA CYS A 294 -1.40 -16.32 16.20
C CYS A 294 -2.25 -16.95 17.29
N THR A 295 -2.16 -16.46 18.51
CA THR A 295 -2.96 -16.92 19.67
C THR A 295 -4.36 -16.31 19.75
N GLY A 296 -4.70 -15.37 18.84
CA GLY A 296 -5.99 -14.67 18.89
C GLY A 296 -6.14 -13.68 20.05
N CYS A 297 -5.07 -13.31 20.76
CA CYS A 297 -5.14 -12.55 22.01
C CYS A 297 -5.53 -11.06 21.87
N GLY A 298 -5.57 -10.51 20.65
CA GLY A 298 -5.99 -9.12 20.38
C GLY A 298 -5.03 -8.01 20.83
N ARG A 299 -3.91 -8.31 21.50
CA ARG A 299 -2.97 -7.29 21.99
C ARG A 299 -2.42 -6.39 20.89
N CYS A 300 -2.21 -6.92 19.70
CA CYS A 300 -1.74 -6.15 18.54
C CYS A 300 -2.74 -5.05 18.13
N THR A 301 -4.05 -5.32 18.21
CA THR A 301 -5.12 -4.35 17.94
C THR A 301 -5.17 -3.26 19.00
N SER A 302 -4.97 -3.61 20.29
CA SER A 302 -5.06 -2.63 21.40
C SER A 302 -4.01 -1.52 21.29
N VAL A 303 -2.79 -1.85 20.84
CA VAL A 303 -1.68 -0.88 20.67
C VAL A 303 -1.62 -0.25 19.28
N CYS A 304 -2.46 -0.70 18.35
CA CYS A 304 -2.46 -0.18 16.99
C CYS A 304 -3.09 1.21 16.94
N PRO A 305 -2.40 2.25 16.43
CA PRO A 305 -2.95 3.61 16.35
C PRO A 305 -4.17 3.69 15.42
N VAL A 306 -4.22 2.86 14.39
CA VAL A 306 -5.33 2.77 13.41
C VAL A 306 -6.22 1.54 13.64
N LYS A 307 -6.10 0.87 14.79
CA LYS A 307 -6.97 -0.22 15.25
C LYS A 307 -7.14 -1.39 14.27
N ILE A 308 -6.08 -1.77 13.55
CA ILE A 308 -6.12 -2.96 12.68
C ILE A 308 -6.46 -4.22 13.50
N PRO A 309 -7.51 -4.98 13.13
CA PRO A 309 -7.96 -6.17 13.85
C PRO A 309 -7.11 -7.41 13.45
N SER A 310 -5.78 -7.32 13.57
CA SER A 310 -4.84 -8.34 13.07
C SER A 310 -5.08 -9.76 13.62
N ALA A 311 -5.62 -9.87 14.84
CA ALA A 311 -5.96 -11.15 15.44
C ALA A 311 -7.18 -11.78 14.75
N ASP A 312 -8.22 -10.99 14.52
CA ASP A 312 -9.45 -11.45 13.85
C ASP A 312 -9.18 -11.80 12.39
N VAL A 313 -8.38 -10.99 11.71
CA VAL A 313 -7.90 -11.28 10.34
C VAL A 313 -7.20 -12.63 10.29
N ALA A 314 -6.30 -12.91 11.24
CA ALA A 314 -5.60 -14.20 11.29
C ALA A 314 -6.57 -15.39 11.54
N LEU A 315 -7.60 -15.21 12.36
CA LEU A 315 -8.60 -16.24 12.63
C LEU A 315 -9.52 -16.47 11.43
N GLN A 316 -10.00 -15.41 10.78
CA GLN A 316 -10.83 -15.49 9.57
C GLN A 316 -10.09 -16.17 8.42
N LEU A 317 -8.79 -15.84 8.27
CA LEU A 317 -7.97 -16.45 7.24
C LEU A 317 -7.70 -17.95 7.52
N ARG A 318 -7.55 -18.35 8.78
CA ARG A 318 -7.50 -19.78 9.13
C ARG A 318 -8.77 -20.52 8.74
N ALA A 319 -9.94 -19.94 9.00
CA ALA A 319 -11.21 -20.53 8.62
C ALA A 319 -11.31 -20.68 7.09
N PHE A 320 -10.93 -19.65 6.34
CA PHE A 320 -10.83 -19.71 4.87
C PHE A 320 -9.91 -20.86 4.40
N LEU A 321 -8.71 -20.96 5.00
CA LEU A 321 -7.74 -22.00 4.63
C LEU A 321 -8.23 -23.43 4.98
N ASP A 322 -9.03 -23.59 6.03
CA ASP A 322 -9.64 -24.87 6.38
C ASP A 322 -10.71 -25.28 5.35
N GLU A 323 -11.49 -24.32 4.86
CA GLU A 323 -12.50 -24.52 3.81
C GLU A 323 -11.88 -24.86 2.46
N GLU A 324 -10.77 -24.21 2.09
CA GLU A 324 -10.00 -24.51 0.87
C GLU A 324 -9.20 -25.82 0.93
N GLY A 325 -9.35 -26.59 2.01
CA GLY A 325 -8.66 -27.88 2.16
C GLY A 325 -7.16 -27.77 2.44
N ALA A 326 -6.62 -26.55 2.62
CA ALA A 326 -5.27 -26.32 3.14
C ALA A 326 -5.19 -26.60 4.65
N GLY A 327 -6.15 -27.35 5.15
CA GLY A 327 -6.35 -27.69 6.54
C GLY A 327 -5.16 -28.43 7.13
N GLY A 328 -4.83 -28.10 8.40
CA GLY A 328 -3.87 -28.82 9.20
C GLY A 328 -4.32 -30.26 9.50
N HIS A 329 -3.64 -30.88 10.43
CA HIS A 329 -3.85 -32.28 10.80
C HIS A 329 -5.34 -32.68 10.85
N PRO A 330 -5.79 -33.65 10.00
CA PRO A 330 -7.18 -34.06 9.96
C PRO A 330 -7.69 -34.60 11.30
N LEU A 331 -6.80 -35.14 12.13
CA LEU A 331 -7.13 -35.61 13.48
C LEU A 331 -7.40 -34.40 14.42
N LYS A 332 -6.60 -33.33 14.33
CA LYS A 332 -6.82 -32.09 15.12
C LYS A 332 -8.18 -31.47 14.80
N SER A 333 -8.52 -31.37 13.52
CA SER A 333 -9.81 -30.82 13.08
C SER A 333 -10.98 -31.69 13.57
N LYS A 334 -10.86 -33.02 13.51
CA LYS A 334 -11.88 -33.92 14.03
C LYS A 334 -12.09 -33.77 15.55
N VAL A 335 -11.00 -33.65 16.30
CA VAL A 335 -11.07 -33.46 17.76
C VAL A 335 -11.68 -32.09 18.09
N LEU A 336 -11.26 -31.03 17.42
CA LEU A 336 -11.83 -29.69 17.63
C LEU A 336 -13.32 -29.63 17.26
N ASN A 337 -13.70 -30.17 16.14
CA ASN A 337 -15.11 -30.27 15.73
C ASN A 337 -15.95 -31.11 16.72
N TRP A 338 -15.36 -32.15 17.27
CA TRP A 338 -16.02 -32.93 18.33
C TRP A 338 -16.20 -32.09 19.60
N LEU A 339 -15.17 -31.34 20.04
CA LEU A 339 -15.25 -30.49 21.23
C LEU A 339 -16.30 -29.37 21.09
N VAL A 340 -16.34 -28.70 19.93
CA VAL A 340 -17.22 -27.54 19.67
C VAL A 340 -18.70 -27.94 19.62
N ARG A 341 -19.04 -29.15 19.25
CA ARG A 341 -20.45 -29.62 19.19
C ARG A 341 -21.15 -29.64 20.55
N ASP A 342 -20.42 -29.88 21.62
CA ASP A 342 -20.93 -29.87 23.01
C ASP A 342 -19.81 -29.54 23.99
N PRO A 343 -19.41 -28.23 24.08
CA PRO A 343 -18.25 -27.83 24.88
C PRO A 343 -18.41 -28.15 26.36
N ALA A 344 -19.62 -28.00 26.89
CA ALA A 344 -19.90 -28.17 28.32
C ALA A 344 -19.57 -29.58 28.86
N HIS A 345 -19.85 -30.62 28.07
CA HIS A 345 -19.59 -32.01 28.47
C HIS A 345 -18.26 -32.51 27.92
N ARG A 346 -17.90 -32.17 26.67
CA ARG A 346 -16.74 -32.75 26.00
C ARG A 346 -15.41 -32.18 26.40
N ILE A 347 -15.33 -30.88 26.73
CA ILE A 347 -14.08 -30.30 27.23
C ILE A 347 -13.62 -30.94 28.54
N PRO A 348 -14.48 -31.12 29.57
CA PRO A 348 -14.10 -31.85 30.77
C PRO A 348 -13.65 -33.30 30.52
N GLN A 349 -14.31 -33.99 29.58
CA GLN A 349 -13.92 -35.36 29.19
C GLN A 349 -12.52 -35.36 28.53
N ALA A 350 -12.27 -34.45 27.61
CA ALA A 350 -10.97 -34.30 26.93
C ALA A 350 -9.85 -33.97 27.92
N VAL A 351 -10.11 -33.08 28.88
CA VAL A 351 -9.15 -32.74 29.95
C VAL A 351 -8.84 -33.97 30.83
N LYS A 352 -9.86 -34.75 31.21
CA LYS A 352 -9.64 -35.98 31.99
C LYS A 352 -8.82 -37.00 31.19
N ALA A 353 -9.13 -37.18 29.90
CA ALA A 353 -8.37 -38.07 29.03
C ALA A 353 -6.92 -37.64 28.85
N ALA A 354 -6.68 -36.33 28.63
CA ALA A 354 -5.35 -35.77 28.55
C ALA A 354 -4.55 -35.95 29.84
N ALA A 355 -5.16 -35.68 30.99
CA ALA A 355 -4.54 -35.88 32.29
C ALA A 355 -4.18 -37.36 32.54
N LEU A 356 -5.02 -38.29 32.13
CA LEU A 356 -4.73 -39.73 32.20
C LEU A 356 -3.54 -40.10 31.29
N GLY A 357 -3.56 -39.60 30.04
CA GLY A 357 -2.48 -39.80 29.09
C GLY A 357 -1.14 -39.25 29.61
N GLN A 358 -1.14 -38.07 30.22
CA GLN A 358 0.05 -37.49 30.81
C GLN A 358 0.58 -38.32 31.99
N ARG A 359 -0.31 -38.87 32.82
CA ARG A 359 0.10 -39.79 33.92
C ARG A 359 0.74 -41.06 33.37
N MET A 360 0.19 -41.62 32.29
CA MET A 360 0.76 -42.80 31.62
C MET A 360 2.12 -42.47 30.98
N GLN A 361 2.21 -41.32 30.30
CA GLN A 361 3.46 -40.84 29.72
C GLN A 361 4.55 -40.65 30.79
N ASN A 362 4.22 -40.04 31.89
CA ASN A 362 5.16 -39.84 33.03
C ASN A 362 5.64 -41.18 33.61
N ARG A 363 4.75 -42.18 33.71
CA ARG A 363 5.15 -43.53 34.15
C ARG A 363 6.11 -44.18 33.15
N ILE A 364 5.82 -44.13 31.83
CA ILE A 364 6.66 -44.66 30.80
C ILE A 364 8.03 -43.98 30.80
N ILE A 365 8.04 -42.64 30.82
CA ILE A 365 9.28 -41.85 30.88
C ILE A 365 10.07 -42.13 32.17
N GLY A 366 9.36 -42.44 33.28
CA GLY A 366 9.99 -42.86 34.53
C GLY A 366 10.90 -44.09 34.40
N VAL A 367 10.47 -45.01 33.52
CA VAL A 367 11.16 -46.31 33.31
C VAL A 367 12.25 -46.20 32.21
N VAL A 368 12.25 -45.17 31.39
CA VAL A 368 13.22 -44.98 30.28
C VAL A 368 14.60 -44.63 30.83
N PRO A 369 15.70 -45.30 30.41
CA PRO A 369 17.06 -44.97 30.82
C PRO A 369 17.47 -43.54 30.51
N GLN A 370 18.24 -42.92 31.39
CA GLN A 370 18.68 -41.51 31.27
C GLN A 370 19.38 -41.20 29.94
N ALA A 371 20.09 -42.14 29.37
CA ALA A 371 20.76 -41.98 28.06
C ALA A 371 19.78 -41.73 26.91
N ILE A 372 18.56 -42.27 26.98
CA ILE A 372 17.50 -42.09 25.98
C ILE A 372 16.72 -40.81 26.28
N LYS A 373 16.53 -40.45 27.56
CA LYS A 373 15.88 -39.18 27.96
C LYS A 373 16.61 -37.96 27.39
N LYS A 374 17.95 -37.96 27.35
CA LYS A 374 18.76 -36.86 26.77
C LYS A 374 18.62 -36.70 25.25
N ARG A 375 18.03 -37.66 24.54
CA ARG A 375 17.78 -37.56 23.09
C ARG A 375 16.34 -37.14 22.75
N LEU A 376 15.46 -37.09 23.75
CA LEU A 376 14.03 -36.76 23.58
C LEU A 376 13.70 -35.33 24.06
N TYR A 377 14.65 -34.66 24.70
CA TYR A 377 14.67 -33.23 25.06
C TYR A 377 15.98 -32.62 24.54
#